data_55ad1d290a5b0399e11e4da007553a2e
#
_entry.id   55ad1d290a5b0399e11e4da007553a2e
#
_cell.length_a   1.000
_cell.length_b   1.000
_cell.length_c   1.000
_cell.angle_alpha   90.00
_cell.angle_beta   90.00
_cell.angle_gamma   90.00
#
_symmetry.space_group_name_H-M   'P 1'
#
loop_
_entity.id
_entity.type
_entity.pdbx_description
1 polymer ?
#
loop_
_entity_poly.entity_id
_entity_poly.type
_entity_poly.pdbx_seq_one_letter_code
_entity_poly.pdbx_strand_id
1 'polypeptide(L)'
;MILYTAITEQEYEQLQNNGKLYCNEKLAYMPNEYILWKIAYQFMADKLNNIDKKPDYITYPRWAWYMIDGSINLDNVNPFHYVSKPNEKTYVLKLDINKNKVLLSDFGLWHCCLNGYPIWDNENKDDAFDNFMSVCHLKYYDALVETENKNILLIKNKIMNTWDKIFNINGKNPYLYTKNKTVQAVFWEITLDVVLEKRIICLSDEEYKYSMLM
;
A
#
# COMPACT_ATOMS: atom_id res chain seq x y z
N MET A 1 15.13 -10.45 -0.58
CA MET A 1 14.85 -9.08 -0.10
C MET A 1 14.14 -9.18 1.22
N ILE A 2 14.72 -8.57 2.26
CA ILE A 2 14.13 -8.63 3.59
C ILE A 2 12.95 -7.66 3.69
N LEU A 3 11.81 -8.16 4.15
CA LEU A 3 10.56 -7.43 4.33
C LEU A 3 9.95 -7.76 5.69
N TYR A 4 9.12 -6.85 6.21
CA TYR A 4 8.44 -7.04 7.48
C TYR A 4 6.95 -6.81 7.30
N THR A 5 6.12 -7.77 7.70
CA THR A 5 4.66 -7.66 7.63
C THR A 5 4.02 -8.05 8.94
N ALA A 6 2.90 -7.42 9.22
CA ALA A 6 2.06 -7.75 10.36
C ALA A 6 0.85 -8.54 9.89
N ILE A 7 0.53 -9.60 10.59
CA ILE A 7 -0.65 -10.44 10.34
C ILE A 7 -1.37 -10.73 11.66
N THR A 8 -2.65 -11.02 11.57
CA THR A 8 -3.48 -11.42 12.70
C THR A 8 -3.17 -12.86 13.15
N GLU A 9 -3.59 -13.24 14.35
CA GLU A 9 -3.48 -14.62 14.83
C GLU A 9 -4.18 -15.59 13.87
N GLN A 10 -5.37 -15.26 13.39
CA GLN A 10 -6.12 -16.08 12.43
C GLN A 10 -5.36 -16.26 11.10
N GLU A 11 -4.75 -15.20 10.56
CA GLU A 11 -3.94 -15.28 9.34
C GLU A 11 -2.68 -16.12 9.57
N TYR A 12 -2.07 -16.04 10.76
CA TYR A 12 -0.93 -16.87 11.10
C TYR A 12 -1.30 -18.35 11.18
N GLU A 13 -2.45 -18.69 11.78
CA GLU A 13 -2.99 -20.06 11.79
C GLU A 13 -3.27 -20.57 10.37
N GLN A 14 -3.83 -19.73 9.49
CA GLN A 14 -4.02 -20.10 8.07
C GLN A 14 -2.70 -20.40 7.38
N LEU A 15 -1.66 -19.56 7.61
CA LEU A 15 -0.33 -19.79 7.06
C LEU A 15 0.25 -21.13 7.53
N GLN A 16 0.11 -21.45 8.82
CA GLN A 16 0.59 -22.71 9.38
C GLN A 16 -0.16 -23.93 8.82
N ASN A 17 -1.48 -23.84 8.70
CA ASN A 17 -2.33 -24.96 8.28
C ASN A 17 -2.28 -25.19 6.76
N ASN A 18 -2.18 -24.13 5.97
CA ASN A 18 -2.28 -24.20 4.51
C ASN A 18 -0.91 -24.06 3.81
N GLY A 19 0.17 -23.80 4.56
CA GLY A 19 1.50 -23.54 4.02
C GLY A 19 1.66 -22.21 3.29
N LYS A 20 0.57 -21.46 3.12
CA LYS A 20 0.55 -20.15 2.42
C LYS A 20 -0.56 -19.23 2.89
N LEU A 21 -0.30 -17.93 2.77
CA LEU A 21 -1.24 -16.86 3.08
C LEU A 21 -1.30 -15.86 1.92
N TYR A 22 -2.49 -15.57 1.43
CA TYR A 22 -2.74 -14.63 0.34
C TYR A 22 -4.02 -13.82 0.60
N CYS A 23 -4.20 -12.74 -0.14
CA CYS A 23 -5.42 -11.94 -0.07
C CYS A 23 -6.41 -12.39 -1.15
N ASN A 24 -7.60 -12.80 -0.73
CA ASN A 24 -8.72 -13.05 -1.61
C ASN A 24 -9.86 -12.05 -1.32
N GLU A 25 -10.87 -12.03 -2.18
CA GLU A 25 -11.97 -11.07 -2.09
C GLU A 25 -12.75 -11.15 -0.76
N LYS A 26 -12.83 -12.35 -0.15
CA LYS A 26 -13.51 -12.56 1.13
C LYS A 26 -12.73 -12.01 2.32
N LEU A 27 -11.39 -11.95 2.21
CA LEU A 27 -10.48 -11.44 3.24
C LEU A 27 -10.19 -9.94 3.06
N ALA A 28 -10.35 -9.43 1.84
CA ALA A 28 -10.24 -8.01 1.57
C ALA A 28 -11.54 -7.32 1.98
N TYR A 29 -11.62 -6.89 3.25
CA TYR A 29 -12.73 -6.05 3.68
C TYR A 29 -12.62 -4.68 3.00
N MET A 30 -13.27 -4.56 1.84
CA MET A 30 -13.43 -3.29 1.13
C MET A 30 -14.92 -3.00 0.96
N PRO A 31 -15.54 -2.26 1.88
CA PRO A 31 -16.92 -1.79 1.75
C PRO A 31 -17.13 -1.07 0.41
N ASN A 32 -18.35 -1.14 -0.12
CA ASN A 32 -18.67 -0.45 -1.39
C ASN A 32 -18.46 1.06 -1.34
N GLU A 33 -18.48 1.65 -0.15
CA GLU A 33 -18.17 3.06 0.13
C GLU A 33 -16.72 3.45 -0.23
N TYR A 34 -15.79 2.50 -0.30
CA TYR A 34 -14.38 2.74 -0.60
C TYR A 34 -14.00 2.43 -2.06
N ILE A 35 -14.82 2.89 -3.02
CA ILE A 35 -14.59 2.63 -4.44
C ILE A 35 -13.22 3.15 -4.92
N LEU A 36 -12.73 4.29 -4.39
CA LEU A 36 -11.39 4.81 -4.72
C LEU A 36 -10.29 3.86 -4.29
N TRP A 37 -10.43 3.23 -3.12
CA TRP A 37 -9.48 2.22 -2.65
C TRP A 37 -9.46 1.01 -3.57
N LYS A 38 -10.63 0.53 -4.03
CA LYS A 38 -10.69 -0.57 -5.01
C LYS A 38 -9.93 -0.22 -6.29
N ILE A 39 -10.10 1.01 -6.79
CA ILE A 39 -9.38 1.49 -7.98
C ILE A 39 -7.87 1.53 -7.71
N ALA A 40 -7.44 2.08 -6.58
CA ALA A 40 -6.02 2.15 -6.23
C ALA A 40 -5.40 0.76 -6.02
N TYR A 41 -6.09 -0.15 -5.33
CA TYR A 41 -5.61 -1.53 -5.14
C TYR A 41 -5.57 -2.31 -6.45
N GLN A 42 -6.54 -2.11 -7.36
CA GLN A 42 -6.48 -2.70 -8.69
C GLN A 42 -5.30 -2.15 -9.49
N PHE A 43 -5.06 -0.82 -9.45
CA PHE A 43 -3.88 -0.21 -10.06
C PHE A 43 -2.58 -0.86 -9.55
N MET A 44 -2.44 -1.05 -8.23
CA MET A 44 -1.27 -1.70 -7.64
C MET A 44 -1.14 -3.16 -8.09
N ALA A 45 -2.25 -3.91 -8.13
CA ALA A 45 -2.29 -5.29 -8.59
C ALA A 45 -1.87 -5.40 -10.06
N ASP A 46 -2.33 -4.50 -10.93
CA ASP A 46 -1.97 -4.48 -12.35
C ASP A 46 -0.48 -4.19 -12.55
N LYS A 47 0.09 -3.28 -11.75
CA LYS A 47 1.53 -2.98 -11.79
C LYS A 47 2.39 -4.14 -11.29
N LEU A 48 1.99 -4.81 -10.21
CA LEU A 48 2.66 -6.01 -9.72
C LEU A 48 2.57 -7.16 -10.73
N ASN A 49 1.42 -7.33 -11.40
CA ASN A 49 1.22 -8.37 -12.41
C ASN A 49 2.17 -8.25 -13.63
N ASN A 50 2.69 -7.05 -13.90
CA ASN A 50 3.72 -6.85 -14.93
C ASN A 50 5.12 -7.34 -14.49
N ILE A 51 5.33 -7.56 -13.18
CA ILE A 51 6.60 -7.99 -12.59
C ILE A 51 6.55 -9.49 -12.25
N ASP A 52 5.49 -9.89 -11.58
CA ASP A 52 5.21 -11.27 -11.16
C ASP A 52 3.75 -11.59 -11.50
N LYS A 53 3.54 -12.62 -12.33
CA LYS A 53 2.19 -12.94 -12.82
C LYS A 53 1.25 -13.26 -11.68
N LYS A 54 0.11 -12.57 -11.65
CA LYS A 54 -0.93 -12.77 -10.64
C LYS A 54 -1.50 -14.19 -10.70
N PRO A 55 -1.48 -14.95 -9.60
CA PRO A 55 -2.19 -16.22 -9.51
C PRO A 55 -3.72 -16.01 -9.57
N ASP A 56 -4.45 -16.91 -10.23
CA ASP A 56 -5.89 -16.76 -10.47
C ASP A 56 -6.73 -16.73 -9.18
N TYR A 57 -6.25 -17.35 -8.10
CA TYR A 57 -6.94 -17.42 -6.81
C TYR A 57 -6.69 -16.19 -5.91
N ILE A 58 -5.89 -15.22 -6.36
CA ILE A 58 -5.55 -14.00 -5.60
C ILE A 58 -6.30 -12.80 -6.18
N THR A 59 -6.90 -12.00 -5.32
CA THR A 59 -7.57 -10.76 -5.73
C THR A 59 -6.64 -9.57 -5.62
N TYR A 60 -6.04 -9.36 -4.46
CA TYR A 60 -5.16 -8.23 -4.17
C TYR A 60 -3.81 -8.68 -3.62
N PRO A 61 -2.74 -7.88 -3.80
CA PRO A 61 -1.44 -8.19 -3.23
C PRO A 61 -1.43 -8.10 -1.71
N ARG A 62 -0.47 -8.80 -1.09
CA ARG A 62 -0.09 -8.62 0.31
C ARG A 62 0.88 -7.45 0.42
N TRP A 63 0.89 -6.83 1.61
CA TRP A 63 1.69 -5.65 1.92
C TRP A 63 2.73 -5.96 2.99
N ALA A 64 3.89 -5.33 2.86
CA ALA A 64 4.95 -5.38 3.85
C ALA A 64 5.73 -4.06 3.86
N TRP A 65 6.51 -3.86 4.91
CA TRP A 65 7.46 -2.75 5.01
C TRP A 65 8.82 -3.18 4.47
N TYR A 66 9.39 -2.37 3.59
CA TYR A 66 10.77 -2.46 3.14
C TYR A 66 11.65 -1.47 3.89
N MET A 67 11.14 -0.26 4.14
CA MET A 67 11.83 0.84 4.80
C MET A 67 10.83 1.67 5.60
N ILE A 68 11.19 2.08 6.80
CA ILE A 68 10.41 3.02 7.63
C ILE A 68 11.35 4.15 8.04
N ASP A 69 10.96 5.41 7.77
CA ASP A 69 11.71 6.62 8.08
C ASP A 69 13.18 6.58 7.67
N GLY A 70 13.45 6.01 6.49
CA GLY A 70 14.80 5.87 5.92
C GLY A 70 15.59 4.68 6.46
N SER A 71 15.08 3.92 7.42
CA SER A 71 15.72 2.70 7.95
C SER A 71 15.20 1.45 7.27
N ILE A 72 16.10 0.58 6.82
CA ILE A 72 15.81 -0.77 6.31
C ILE A 72 15.93 -1.85 7.38
N ASN A 73 16.52 -1.52 8.54
CA ASN A 73 16.54 -2.43 9.69
C ASN A 73 15.32 -2.13 10.58
N LEU A 74 14.30 -2.96 10.45
CA LEU A 74 13.03 -2.77 11.12
C LEU A 74 12.85 -3.66 12.36
N ASP A 75 13.91 -4.30 12.85
CA ASP A 75 13.85 -5.18 14.02
C ASP A 75 13.44 -4.41 15.29
N ASN A 76 13.79 -3.12 15.40
CA ASN A 76 13.52 -2.26 16.54
C ASN A 76 12.59 -1.08 16.22
N VAL A 77 11.82 -1.17 15.15
CA VAL A 77 10.85 -0.11 14.79
C VAL A 77 9.71 -0.06 15.79
N ASN A 78 9.18 1.14 16.00
CA ASN A 78 8.03 1.35 16.90
C ASN A 78 6.91 0.34 16.59
N PRO A 79 6.43 -0.42 17.59
CA PRO A 79 5.36 -1.39 17.43
C PRO A 79 4.09 -0.85 16.79
N PHE A 80 3.81 0.45 16.87
CA PHE A 80 2.66 1.10 16.22
C PHE A 80 2.60 0.85 14.71
N HIS A 81 3.75 0.73 14.04
CA HIS A 81 3.77 0.41 12.61
C HIS A 81 3.24 -1.00 12.27
N TYR A 82 3.06 -1.84 13.28
CA TYR A 82 2.62 -3.23 13.11
C TYR A 82 1.27 -3.53 13.77
N VAL A 83 0.93 -2.86 14.87
CA VAL A 83 -0.26 -3.16 15.67
C VAL A 83 -1.41 -2.27 15.23
N SER A 84 -2.50 -2.86 14.77
CA SER A 84 -3.71 -2.15 14.32
C SER A 84 -4.71 -1.90 15.47
N LYS A 85 -4.68 -2.73 16.50
CA LYS A 85 -5.61 -2.64 17.65
C LYS A 85 -4.92 -3.04 18.94
N PRO A 86 -5.23 -2.38 20.06
CA PRO A 86 -4.75 -2.80 21.37
C PRO A 86 -5.39 -4.12 21.79
N ASN A 87 -4.72 -4.84 22.69
CA ASN A 87 -5.14 -6.12 23.29
C ASN A 87 -5.34 -7.28 22.28
N GLU A 88 -5.00 -7.08 21.01
CA GLU A 88 -4.98 -8.15 20.00
C GLU A 88 -3.54 -8.57 19.71
N LYS A 89 -3.31 -9.88 19.59
CA LYS A 89 -2.00 -10.40 19.17
C LYS A 89 -1.75 -10.10 17.69
N THR A 90 -0.63 -9.46 17.44
CA THR A 90 -0.11 -9.23 16.09
C THR A 90 1.14 -10.04 15.88
N TYR A 91 1.17 -10.82 14.81
CA TYR A 91 2.33 -11.60 14.39
C TYR A 91 3.13 -10.79 13.38
N VAL A 92 4.31 -10.34 13.77
CA VAL A 92 5.24 -9.66 12.86
C VAL A 92 6.18 -10.70 12.27
N LEU A 93 6.13 -10.84 10.96
CA LEU A 93 6.95 -11.77 10.20
C LEU A 93 8.06 -11.01 9.49
N LYS A 94 9.29 -11.52 9.62
CA LYS A 94 10.43 -11.14 8.81
C LYS A 94 10.54 -12.13 7.66
N LEU A 95 10.48 -11.62 6.44
CA LEU A 95 10.37 -12.41 5.21
C LEU A 95 11.62 -12.22 4.36
N ASP A 96 12.07 -13.28 3.67
CA ASP A 96 13.04 -13.17 2.57
C ASP A 96 12.33 -13.52 1.26
N ILE A 97 11.92 -12.51 0.52
CA ILE A 97 11.21 -12.68 -0.74
C ILE A 97 12.13 -12.35 -1.92
N ASN A 98 12.04 -13.15 -2.98
CA ASN A 98 12.77 -12.88 -4.22
C ASN A 98 12.42 -11.47 -4.72
N LYS A 99 13.43 -10.59 -4.84
CA LYS A 99 13.26 -9.20 -5.26
C LYS A 99 12.55 -9.04 -6.62
N ASN A 100 12.64 -10.03 -7.49
CA ASN A 100 11.99 -10.02 -8.81
C ASN A 100 10.48 -10.28 -8.73
N LYS A 101 9.93 -10.58 -7.54
CA LYS A 101 8.51 -10.79 -7.26
C LYS A 101 7.91 -9.68 -6.40
N VAL A 102 8.66 -8.61 -6.18
CA VAL A 102 8.28 -7.53 -5.25
C VAL A 102 8.21 -6.20 -6.01
N LEU A 103 7.13 -5.47 -5.82
CA LEU A 103 7.00 -4.09 -6.27
C LEU A 103 7.08 -3.16 -5.07
N LEU A 104 8.04 -2.23 -5.08
CA LEU A 104 8.22 -1.22 -4.04
C LEU A 104 7.49 0.07 -4.41
N SER A 105 6.91 0.75 -3.41
CA SER A 105 6.25 2.04 -3.58
C SER A 105 6.45 2.96 -2.39
N ASP A 106 6.49 4.27 -2.64
CA ASP A 106 6.50 5.30 -1.61
C ASP A 106 5.17 5.33 -0.86
N PHE A 107 5.21 5.15 0.47
CA PHE A 107 4.02 5.06 1.31
C PHE A 107 3.27 6.40 1.40
N GLY A 108 3.98 7.51 1.47
CA GLY A 108 3.38 8.84 1.50
C GLY A 108 2.59 9.14 0.24
N LEU A 109 3.20 8.90 -0.93
CA LEU A 109 2.53 9.11 -2.22
C LEU A 109 1.40 8.09 -2.48
N TRP A 110 1.45 6.90 -1.88
CA TRP A 110 0.36 5.93 -1.97
C TRP A 110 -0.96 6.48 -1.42
N HIS A 111 -0.92 7.35 -0.42
CA HIS A 111 -2.13 7.99 0.10
C HIS A 111 -2.81 8.91 -0.93
N CYS A 112 -2.05 9.49 -1.87
CA CYS A 112 -2.67 10.21 -3.00
C CYS A 112 -3.51 9.27 -3.86
N CYS A 113 -3.00 8.07 -4.15
CA CYS A 113 -3.76 7.06 -4.92
C CYS A 113 -5.03 6.62 -4.18
N LEU A 114 -4.94 6.35 -2.86
CA LEU A 114 -6.08 5.96 -2.03
C LEU A 114 -7.18 7.03 -1.97
N ASN A 115 -6.79 8.30 -2.03
CA ASN A 115 -7.71 9.44 -2.02
C ASN A 115 -8.10 9.91 -3.43
N GLY A 116 -7.60 9.25 -4.48
CA GLY A 116 -7.91 9.57 -5.86
C GLY A 116 -7.28 10.86 -6.38
N TYR A 117 -6.24 11.37 -5.71
CA TYR A 117 -5.53 12.58 -6.13
C TYR A 117 -4.45 12.28 -7.17
N PRO A 118 -4.21 13.19 -8.13
CA PRO A 118 -3.05 13.13 -9.00
C PRO A 118 -1.76 13.42 -8.22
N ILE A 119 -0.63 12.96 -8.77
CA ILE A 119 0.70 13.19 -8.21
C ILE A 119 1.49 14.03 -9.21
N TRP A 120 1.52 15.35 -9.00
CA TRP A 120 2.28 16.26 -9.84
C TRP A 120 3.69 16.46 -9.28
N ASP A 121 4.63 16.89 -10.11
CA ASP A 121 6.03 17.08 -9.77
C ASP A 121 6.36 18.51 -9.33
N ASN A 122 5.37 19.40 -9.34
CA ASN A 122 5.46 20.77 -8.82
C ASN A 122 4.07 21.37 -8.58
N GLU A 123 4.02 22.40 -7.71
CA GLU A 123 2.82 23.11 -7.29
C GLU A 123 2.07 23.76 -8.47
N ASN A 124 2.77 24.37 -9.42
CA ASN A 124 2.11 25.01 -10.56
C ASN A 124 1.26 24.04 -11.41
N LYS A 125 1.68 22.76 -11.55
CA LYS A 125 0.90 21.76 -12.26
C LYS A 125 -0.29 21.29 -11.44
N ASP A 126 -0.13 21.23 -10.13
CA ASP A 126 -1.19 20.87 -9.20
C ASP A 126 -2.29 21.92 -9.25
N ASP A 127 -1.95 23.19 -9.02
CA ASP A 127 -2.86 24.33 -9.10
C ASP A 127 -3.56 24.45 -10.47
N ALA A 128 -2.81 24.27 -11.56
CA ALA A 128 -3.37 24.33 -12.91
C ALA A 128 -4.39 23.22 -13.17
N PHE A 129 -4.16 22.03 -12.60
CA PHE A 129 -5.08 20.93 -12.75
C PHE A 129 -6.32 21.08 -11.86
N ASP A 130 -6.15 21.57 -10.64
CA ASP A 130 -7.25 21.88 -9.73
C ASP A 130 -8.17 22.95 -10.33
N ASN A 131 -7.59 24.02 -10.91
CA ASN A 131 -8.33 25.04 -11.62
C ASN A 131 -9.10 24.46 -12.82
N PHE A 132 -8.47 23.58 -13.60
CA PHE A 132 -9.14 22.90 -14.71
C PHE A 132 -10.33 22.06 -14.21
N MET A 133 -10.17 21.26 -13.17
CA MET A 133 -11.24 20.46 -12.57
C MET A 133 -12.40 21.34 -12.07
N SER A 134 -12.06 22.47 -11.44
CA SER A 134 -13.04 23.46 -10.96
C SER A 134 -13.85 24.07 -12.11
N VAL A 135 -13.20 24.48 -13.19
CA VAL A 135 -13.87 25.02 -14.39
C VAL A 135 -14.78 23.99 -15.04
N CYS A 136 -14.38 22.71 -15.02
CA CYS A 136 -15.21 21.61 -15.52
C CYS A 136 -16.35 21.22 -14.55
N HIS A 137 -16.44 21.80 -13.37
CA HIS A 137 -17.34 21.40 -12.28
C HIS A 137 -17.24 19.90 -11.96
N LEU A 138 -16.05 19.32 -12.05
CA LEU A 138 -15.79 17.90 -11.88
C LEU A 138 -14.95 17.66 -10.61
N LYS A 139 -15.40 16.75 -9.75
CA LYS A 139 -14.61 16.29 -8.60
C LYS A 139 -13.71 15.12 -9.02
N TYR A 140 -12.59 14.94 -8.34
CA TYR A 140 -11.67 13.80 -8.55
C TYR A 140 -12.38 12.46 -8.41
N TYR A 141 -13.25 12.34 -7.40
CA TYR A 141 -14.07 11.15 -7.20
C TYR A 141 -14.90 10.81 -8.45
N ASP A 142 -15.65 11.79 -8.96
CA ASP A 142 -16.54 11.58 -10.11
C ASP A 142 -15.77 11.19 -11.37
N ALA A 143 -14.57 11.78 -11.56
CA ALA A 143 -13.71 11.44 -12.66
C ALA A 143 -13.20 9.99 -12.57
N LEU A 144 -12.83 9.51 -11.37
CA LEU A 144 -12.25 8.18 -11.18
C LEU A 144 -13.29 7.06 -11.23
N VAL A 145 -14.52 7.31 -10.81
CA VAL A 145 -15.60 6.30 -10.85
C VAL A 145 -16.29 6.20 -12.19
N GLU A 146 -16.11 7.19 -13.08
CA GLU A 146 -16.72 7.20 -14.42
C GLU A 146 -16.25 6.02 -15.28
N THR A 147 -17.17 5.42 -16.02
CA THR A 147 -16.91 4.24 -16.86
C THR A 147 -17.32 4.40 -18.32
N GLU A 148 -18.12 5.42 -18.67
CA GLU A 148 -18.74 5.54 -19.99
C GLU A 148 -18.38 6.84 -20.73
N ASN A 149 -18.31 7.97 -20.01
CA ASN A 149 -18.05 9.27 -20.64
C ASN A 149 -16.58 9.37 -21.09
N LYS A 150 -16.37 9.34 -22.41
CA LYS A 150 -15.04 9.35 -23.03
C LYS A 150 -14.17 10.52 -22.58
N ASN A 151 -14.74 11.72 -22.42
CA ASN A 151 -13.98 12.89 -22.00
C ASN A 151 -13.52 12.78 -20.54
N ILE A 152 -14.39 12.26 -19.66
CA ILE A 152 -14.06 12.06 -18.26
C ILE A 152 -13.07 10.90 -18.12
N LEU A 153 -13.18 9.84 -18.96
CA LEU A 153 -12.19 8.77 -19.00
C LEU A 153 -10.78 9.25 -19.38
N LEU A 154 -10.66 10.28 -20.22
CA LEU A 154 -9.36 10.91 -20.51
C LEU A 154 -8.78 11.59 -19.26
N ILE A 155 -9.63 12.26 -18.47
CA ILE A 155 -9.23 12.87 -17.19
C ILE A 155 -8.82 11.80 -16.19
N LYS A 156 -9.61 10.74 -16.04
CA LYS A 156 -9.28 9.56 -15.21
C LYS A 156 -7.90 9.00 -15.56
N ASN A 157 -7.67 8.73 -16.83
CA ASN A 157 -6.38 8.22 -17.29
C ASN A 157 -5.23 9.20 -16.99
N LYS A 158 -5.47 10.51 -17.14
CA LYS A 158 -4.48 11.53 -16.81
C LYS A 158 -4.12 11.51 -15.32
N ILE A 159 -5.11 11.38 -14.42
CA ILE A 159 -4.88 11.24 -12.99
C ILE A 159 -4.08 9.96 -12.70
N MET A 160 -4.57 8.80 -13.15
CA MET A 160 -3.97 7.50 -12.87
C MET A 160 -2.54 7.36 -13.43
N ASN A 161 -2.23 7.97 -14.58
CA ASN A 161 -0.88 7.98 -15.14
C ASN A 161 0.13 8.73 -14.24
N THR A 162 -0.34 9.68 -13.41
CA THR A 162 0.54 10.34 -12.44
C THR A 162 0.94 9.43 -11.30
N TRP A 163 0.14 8.40 -11.00
CA TRP A 163 0.37 7.47 -9.89
C TRP A 163 1.63 6.61 -10.07
N ASP A 164 2.14 6.46 -11.28
CA ASP A 164 3.39 5.74 -11.52
C ASP A 164 4.59 6.33 -10.75
N LYS A 165 4.50 7.59 -10.31
CA LYS A 165 5.55 8.24 -9.51
C LYS A 165 5.76 7.58 -8.14
N ILE A 166 4.76 6.86 -7.59
CA ILE A 166 4.92 6.14 -6.31
C ILE A 166 6.03 5.08 -6.38
N PHE A 167 6.33 4.56 -7.57
CA PHE A 167 7.34 3.52 -7.77
C PHE A 167 8.77 4.08 -7.89
N ASN A 168 8.92 5.39 -8.02
CA ASN A 168 10.22 6.03 -8.06
C ASN A 168 10.78 6.28 -6.65
N ILE A 169 11.04 5.19 -5.91
CA ILE A 169 11.54 5.24 -4.52
C ILE A 169 12.89 5.97 -4.37
N ASN A 170 13.65 6.14 -5.45
CA ASN A 170 14.92 6.88 -5.49
C ASN A 170 14.75 8.33 -5.95
N GLY A 171 13.53 8.79 -6.16
CA GLY A 171 13.21 10.15 -6.57
C GLY A 171 13.75 11.18 -5.58
N LYS A 172 14.27 12.30 -6.12
CA LYS A 172 14.91 13.38 -5.34
C LYS A 172 14.15 14.69 -5.37
N ASN A 173 13.00 14.73 -6.07
CA ASN A 173 12.19 15.94 -6.10
C ASN A 173 11.65 16.25 -4.70
N PRO A 174 12.00 17.38 -4.07
CA PRO A 174 11.60 17.69 -2.70
C PRO A 174 10.10 17.99 -2.56
N TYR A 175 9.42 18.30 -3.65
CA TYR A 175 7.96 18.47 -3.67
C TYR A 175 7.22 17.14 -3.48
N LEU A 176 7.78 16.04 -4.00
CA LEU A 176 7.16 14.72 -3.96
C LEU A 176 7.68 13.84 -2.84
N TYR A 177 8.97 13.91 -2.55
CA TYR A 177 9.63 12.91 -1.71
C TYR A 177 10.20 13.52 -0.44
N THR A 178 9.85 12.97 0.70
CA THR A 178 10.43 13.35 1.98
C THR A 178 11.88 12.86 2.09
N LYS A 179 12.66 13.52 2.97
CA LYS A 179 14.04 13.11 3.25
C LYS A 179 14.10 11.71 3.89
N ASN A 180 13.18 11.45 4.82
CA ASN A 180 13.05 10.17 5.52
C ASN A 180 11.87 9.40 4.91
N LYS A 181 12.15 8.62 3.88
CA LYS A 181 11.11 7.87 3.16
C LYS A 181 10.65 6.66 3.96
N THR A 182 9.35 6.41 3.85
CA THR A 182 8.77 5.12 4.20
C THR A 182 8.37 4.41 2.92
N VAL A 183 8.88 3.20 2.71
CA VAL A 183 8.68 2.41 1.50
C VAL A 183 8.00 1.11 1.85
N GLN A 184 6.87 0.88 1.22
CA GLN A 184 6.14 -0.36 1.31
C GLN A 184 6.47 -1.27 0.11
N ALA A 185 6.23 -2.56 0.30
CA ALA A 185 6.42 -3.60 -0.67
C ALA A 185 5.10 -4.35 -0.90
N VAL A 186 4.82 -4.73 -2.13
CA VAL A 186 3.70 -5.61 -2.45
C VAL A 186 4.18 -6.86 -3.20
N PHE A 187 3.54 -7.98 -2.93
CA PHE A 187 3.78 -9.30 -3.51
C PHE A 187 2.50 -10.15 -3.38
N TRP A 188 2.42 -11.30 -4.04
CA TRP A 188 1.16 -12.02 -4.11
C TRP A 188 0.82 -12.85 -2.86
N GLU A 189 1.79 -13.59 -2.31
CA GLU A 189 1.54 -14.51 -1.20
C GLU A 189 2.75 -14.67 -0.29
N ILE A 190 2.51 -15.09 0.94
CA ILE A 190 3.52 -15.52 1.90
C ILE A 190 3.46 -17.04 1.95
N THR A 191 4.59 -17.70 1.78
CA THR A 191 4.76 -19.15 2.00
C THR A 191 5.64 -19.39 3.23
N LEU A 192 5.56 -20.56 3.85
CA LEU A 192 6.31 -20.84 5.07
C LEU A 192 7.83 -20.77 4.87
N ASP A 193 8.31 -21.13 3.69
CA ASP A 193 9.74 -21.14 3.35
C ASP A 193 10.37 -19.75 3.24
N VAL A 194 9.58 -18.69 3.01
CA VAL A 194 10.09 -17.31 3.00
C VAL A 194 10.10 -16.65 4.39
N VAL A 195 9.52 -17.29 5.41
CA VAL A 195 9.47 -16.75 6.77
C VAL A 195 10.77 -17.06 7.50
N LEU A 196 11.58 -16.03 7.76
CA LEU A 196 12.84 -16.16 8.50
C LEU A 196 12.63 -16.14 10.01
N GLU A 197 11.82 -15.19 10.48
CA GLU A 197 11.61 -14.92 11.89
C GLU A 197 10.16 -14.53 12.15
N LYS A 198 9.70 -14.80 13.37
CA LYS A 198 8.40 -14.42 13.89
C LYS A 198 8.56 -13.81 15.26
N ARG A 199 7.91 -12.68 15.49
CA ARG A 199 7.69 -12.13 16.83
C ARG A 199 6.21 -11.84 17.07
N ILE A 200 5.79 -11.86 18.31
CA ILE A 200 4.40 -11.57 18.70
C ILE A 200 4.41 -10.25 19.48
N ILE A 201 3.54 -9.33 19.09
CA ILE A 201 3.32 -8.07 19.76
C ILE A 201 1.87 -8.05 20.22
N CYS A 202 1.67 -7.64 21.47
CA CYS A 202 0.35 -7.39 22.04
C CYS A 202 0.50 -6.16 22.92
N LEU A 203 -0.06 -5.03 22.53
CA LEU A 203 0.00 -3.79 23.29
C LEU A 203 -1.28 -3.64 24.11
N SER A 204 -1.16 -3.25 25.37
CA SER A 204 -2.29 -2.76 26.17
C SER A 204 -2.83 -1.44 25.58
N ASP A 205 -4.01 -1.02 26.03
CA ASP A 205 -4.58 0.28 25.62
C ASP A 205 -3.65 1.46 25.91
N GLU A 206 -2.93 1.42 27.05
CA GLU A 206 -1.99 2.48 27.43
C GLU A 206 -0.75 2.47 26.56
N GLU A 207 -0.14 1.31 26.33
CA GLU A 207 1.04 1.16 25.45
C GLU A 207 0.71 1.53 24.02
N TYR A 208 -0.48 1.16 23.53
CA TYR A 208 -0.93 1.52 22.19
C TYR A 208 -1.09 3.03 22.03
N LYS A 209 -1.73 3.71 22.99
CA LYS A 209 -1.83 5.19 22.99
C LYS A 209 -0.45 5.86 23.04
N TYR A 210 0.45 5.36 23.87
CA TYR A 210 1.82 5.90 23.96
C TYR A 210 2.59 5.72 22.65
N SER A 211 2.48 4.56 22.02
CA SER A 211 3.17 4.29 20.75
C SER A 211 2.68 5.16 19.56
N MET A 212 1.45 5.69 19.65
CA MET A 212 0.92 6.65 18.66
C MET A 212 1.48 8.07 18.79
N LEU A 213 2.07 8.41 19.97
CA LEU A 213 2.59 9.75 20.27
C LEU A 213 4.08 9.89 19.95
N MET A 214 4.78 8.80 19.69
CA MET A 214 6.20 8.74 19.35
C MET A 214 6.44 8.77 17.84
#